data_d3bfd8763ed5d1f72f90b52d0e4e4262
#
_entry.id   d3bfd8763ed5d1f72f90b52d0e4e4262
#
_cell.length_a   1.000
_cell.length_b   1.000
_cell.length_c   1.000
_cell.angle_alpha   90.00
_cell.angle_beta   90.00
_cell.angle_gamma   90.00
#
_symmetry.space_group_name_H-M   'P 1'
#
loop_
_entity.id
_entity.type
_entity.pdbx_description
1 polymer ?
#
loop_
_entity_poly.entity_id
_entity_poly.type
_entity_poly.pdbx_seq_one_letter_code
_entity_poly.pdbx_strand_id
1 'polypeptide(L)'
;MWCERLAKCAGFSAAILLLAGSALVAQPQGSAYLKAKVKPGRAGVFVDGKYVGPAANFRVARKYALPPGKHEVRLVDPRYEEVSTTVDLTAGKTTTLSETLKPLPLAKGPFGRIHTKSADKFAAVYVNNKFYGHAGEFNGCPQGLLLPAGEYTVRIESVSGGVQVEKKVQLEAGKTVVVEK
;
A
#
# COMPACT_ATOMS: atom_id res chain seq x y z
N MET A 1 30.98 57.29 -58.49
CA MET A 1 32.29 56.81 -59.04
C MET A 1 32.54 55.46 -58.40
N TRP A 2 32.31 54.46 -59.19
CA TRP A 2 33.12 53.27 -59.39
C TRP A 2 33.31 52.39 -58.13
N CYS A 3 33.17 51.12 -58.07
CA CYS A 3 33.04 49.98 -59.01
C CYS A 3 32.93 48.72 -58.15
N GLU A 4 32.03 47.84 -58.49
CA GLU A 4 32.19 46.43 -58.80
C GLU A 4 33.27 45.67 -58.01
N ARG A 5 33.09 44.46 -57.55
CA ARG A 5 32.62 43.17 -58.10
C ARG A 5 32.79 42.04 -57.08
N LEU A 6 31.82 41.17 -57.12
CA LEU A 6 31.95 39.70 -57.16
C LEU A 6 32.88 38.95 -56.16
N ALA A 7 32.31 38.07 -55.36
CA ALA A 7 32.50 36.62 -55.65
C ALA A 7 31.62 35.73 -54.76
N LYS A 8 30.91 34.85 -55.42
CA LYS A 8 30.16 33.71 -54.96
C LYS A 8 31.04 32.78 -54.12
N CYS A 9 30.51 32.22 -53.01
CA CYS A 9 30.77 30.85 -52.66
C CYS A 9 29.52 30.27 -51.96
N ALA A 10 28.90 29.37 -52.66
CA ALA A 10 27.81 28.52 -52.16
C ALA A 10 28.37 27.52 -51.16
N GLY A 11 27.78 27.51 -49.97
CA GLY A 11 27.99 26.46 -48.99
C GLY A 11 26.63 25.95 -48.53
N PHE A 12 26.11 24.97 -49.23
CA PHE A 12 24.91 24.23 -48.85
C PHE A 12 25.28 23.33 -47.68
N SER A 13 25.06 23.78 -46.44
CA SER A 13 25.11 22.90 -45.30
C SER A 13 23.68 22.36 -45.07
N ALA A 14 23.46 21.15 -45.57
CA ALA A 14 22.27 20.38 -45.26
C ALA A 14 22.31 19.97 -43.77
N ALA A 15 21.61 20.70 -42.96
CA ALA A 15 21.31 20.29 -41.57
C ALA A 15 20.26 19.15 -41.62
N ILE A 16 20.75 17.91 -41.46
CA ILE A 16 19.91 16.74 -41.26
C ILE A 16 19.29 16.89 -39.84
N LEU A 17 18.05 17.34 -39.76
CA LEU A 17 17.24 17.32 -38.54
C LEU A 17 16.82 15.86 -38.28
N LEU A 18 17.56 15.17 -37.43
CA LEU A 18 17.14 13.89 -36.84
C LEU A 18 15.96 14.17 -35.92
N LEU A 19 14.74 14.05 -36.43
CA LEU A 19 13.53 13.94 -35.67
C LEU A 19 13.55 12.61 -34.89
N ALA A 20 14.11 12.62 -33.67
CA ALA A 20 13.91 11.56 -32.72
C ALA A 20 12.41 11.55 -32.35
N GLY A 21 11.63 10.75 -33.08
CA GLY A 21 10.25 10.51 -32.77
C GLY A 21 10.17 9.78 -31.42
N SER A 22 9.96 10.52 -30.34
CA SER A 22 9.54 9.95 -29.07
C SER A 22 8.18 9.33 -29.28
N ALA A 23 8.13 8.00 -29.42
CA ALA A 23 6.89 7.27 -29.38
C ALA A 23 6.23 7.54 -28.02
N LEU A 24 5.28 8.47 -27.96
CA LEU A 24 4.36 8.58 -26.84
C LEU A 24 3.58 7.27 -26.79
N VAL A 25 4.00 6.37 -25.93
CA VAL A 25 3.16 5.23 -25.55
C VAL A 25 1.97 5.81 -24.83
N ALA A 26 0.83 5.94 -25.54
CA ALA A 26 -0.43 6.37 -24.95
C ALA A 26 -0.77 5.41 -23.81
N GLN A 27 -0.71 5.90 -22.58
CA GLN A 27 -1.19 5.14 -21.43
C GLN A 27 -2.69 4.90 -21.60
N PRO A 28 -3.19 3.69 -21.39
CA PRO A 28 -4.60 3.41 -21.52
C PRO A 28 -5.38 4.31 -20.54
N GLN A 29 -6.19 5.19 -21.10
CA GLN A 29 -7.07 6.05 -20.32
C GLN A 29 -8.22 5.23 -19.76
N GLY A 30 -8.45 5.34 -18.47
CA GLY A 30 -9.54 4.66 -17.76
C GLY A 30 -9.06 4.00 -16.47
N SER A 31 -9.97 3.80 -15.54
CA SER A 31 -9.69 3.10 -14.29
C SER A 31 -9.88 1.61 -14.49
N ALA A 32 -8.98 0.82 -13.94
CA ALA A 32 -9.15 -0.60 -13.73
C ALA A 32 -9.56 -0.86 -12.27
N TYR A 33 -10.09 -2.03 -11.98
CA TYR A 33 -10.61 -2.31 -10.64
C TYR A 33 -10.04 -3.61 -10.08
N LEU A 34 -9.57 -3.55 -8.84
CA LEU A 34 -9.13 -4.69 -8.06
C LEU A 34 -10.20 -5.08 -7.03
N LYS A 35 -10.54 -6.37 -6.97
CA LYS A 35 -11.27 -7.03 -5.88
C LYS A 35 -10.35 -8.02 -5.19
N ALA A 36 -10.51 -8.20 -3.87
CA ALA A 36 -9.74 -9.15 -3.09
C ALA A 36 -10.66 -10.10 -2.33
N LYS A 37 -10.60 -11.40 -2.65
CA LYS A 37 -11.23 -12.50 -1.91
C LYS A 37 -10.18 -13.22 -1.12
N VAL A 38 -9.78 -12.66 0.03
CA VAL A 38 -8.68 -13.18 0.85
C VAL A 38 -9.21 -13.78 2.14
N LYS A 39 -8.59 -14.87 2.57
CA LYS A 39 -8.80 -15.49 3.90
C LYS A 39 -7.46 -15.46 4.66
N PRO A 40 -7.43 -14.82 5.86
CA PRO A 40 -8.52 -14.15 6.56
C PRO A 40 -8.84 -12.78 5.95
N GLY A 41 -10.11 -12.35 5.99
CA GLY A 41 -10.55 -11.07 5.42
C GLY A 41 -9.96 -9.83 6.11
N ARG A 42 -9.40 -9.99 7.31
CA ARG A 42 -8.71 -8.92 8.04
C ARG A 42 -7.29 -8.66 7.55
N ALA A 43 -6.71 -9.53 6.72
CA ALA A 43 -5.39 -9.32 6.15
C ALA A 43 -5.32 -7.95 5.47
N GLY A 44 -4.26 -7.19 5.76
CA GLY A 44 -4.00 -5.91 5.12
C GLY A 44 -3.64 -6.12 3.65
N VAL A 45 -4.23 -5.31 2.80
CA VAL A 45 -3.92 -5.25 1.37
C VAL A 45 -3.00 -4.06 1.13
N PHE A 46 -1.85 -4.31 0.53
CA PHE A 46 -0.92 -3.29 0.07
C PHE A 46 -0.87 -3.35 -1.44
N VAL A 47 -0.95 -2.21 -2.08
CA VAL A 47 -0.80 -2.07 -3.54
C VAL A 47 0.35 -1.11 -3.79
N ASP A 48 1.35 -1.56 -4.54
CA ASP A 48 2.56 -0.79 -4.85
C ASP A 48 3.20 -0.19 -3.58
N GLY A 49 3.27 -1.00 -2.52
CA GLY A 49 3.82 -0.62 -1.22
C GLY A 49 2.88 0.20 -0.32
N LYS A 50 1.74 0.69 -0.84
CA LYS A 50 0.79 1.50 -0.07
C LYS A 50 -0.31 0.63 0.55
N TYR A 51 -0.57 0.80 1.86
CA TYR A 51 -1.71 0.18 2.52
C TYR A 51 -3.03 0.79 2.02
N VAL A 52 -3.96 -0.06 1.59
CA VAL A 52 -5.26 0.36 1.03
C VAL A 52 -6.46 -0.11 1.84
N GLY A 53 -6.23 -0.91 2.87
CA GLY A 53 -7.26 -1.37 3.79
C GLY A 53 -7.28 -2.89 3.97
N PRO A 54 -8.16 -3.42 4.84
CA PRO A 54 -8.33 -4.86 5.01
C PRO A 54 -9.03 -5.46 3.79
N ALA A 55 -8.69 -6.72 3.46
CA ALA A 55 -9.21 -7.43 2.30
C ALA A 55 -10.73 -7.56 2.29
N ALA A 56 -11.36 -7.62 3.46
CA ALA A 56 -12.82 -7.64 3.60
C ALA A 56 -13.52 -6.45 2.94
N ASN A 57 -12.85 -5.30 2.88
CA ASN A 57 -13.41 -4.09 2.24
C ASN A 57 -13.55 -4.21 0.73
N PHE A 58 -12.80 -5.11 0.09
CA PHE A 58 -12.74 -5.27 -1.38
C PHE A 58 -13.46 -6.52 -1.88
N ARG A 59 -14.21 -7.20 -1.00
CA ARG A 59 -14.74 -8.53 -1.28
C ARG A 59 -15.99 -8.54 -2.16
N VAL A 60 -16.96 -7.67 -1.91
CA VAL A 60 -18.29 -7.74 -2.57
C VAL A 60 -18.64 -6.45 -3.29
N ALA A 61 -18.94 -5.38 -2.57
CA ALA A 61 -19.47 -4.14 -3.13
C ALA A 61 -18.40 -3.10 -3.47
N ARG A 62 -17.22 -3.19 -2.87
CA ARG A 62 -16.15 -2.22 -3.05
C ARG A 62 -15.06 -2.80 -3.94
N LYS A 63 -14.65 -2.01 -4.90
CA LYS A 63 -13.50 -2.26 -5.76
C LYS A 63 -12.50 -1.15 -5.51
N TYR A 64 -11.24 -1.48 -5.57
CA TYR A 64 -10.19 -0.47 -5.51
C TYR A 64 -9.84 -0.06 -6.95
N ALA A 65 -10.02 1.22 -7.25
CA ALA A 65 -9.71 1.78 -8.56
C ALA A 65 -8.21 2.06 -8.66
N LEU A 66 -7.59 1.56 -9.73
CA LEU A 66 -6.17 1.70 -10.02
C LEU A 66 -5.99 2.08 -11.49
N PRO A 67 -4.86 2.68 -11.88
CA PRO A 67 -4.47 2.77 -13.27
C PRO A 67 -4.41 1.37 -13.90
N PRO A 68 -4.64 1.22 -15.20
CA PRO A 68 -4.35 -0.03 -15.91
C PRO A 68 -2.85 -0.33 -15.91
N GLY A 69 -2.51 -1.61 -15.87
CA GLY A 69 -1.13 -2.06 -15.86
C GLY A 69 -0.83 -3.08 -14.78
N LYS A 70 0.45 -3.35 -14.58
CA LYS A 70 0.95 -4.29 -13.57
C LYS A 70 1.10 -3.60 -12.23
N HIS A 71 0.52 -4.21 -11.19
CA HIS A 71 0.59 -3.75 -9.82
C HIS A 71 1.07 -4.87 -8.91
N GLU A 72 1.96 -4.55 -7.98
CA GLU A 72 2.32 -5.46 -6.91
C GLU A 72 1.26 -5.42 -5.81
N VAL A 73 0.71 -6.58 -5.46
CA VAL A 73 -0.24 -6.71 -4.36
C VAL A 73 0.34 -7.59 -3.28
N ARG A 74 0.54 -7.02 -2.09
CA ARG A 74 0.98 -7.73 -0.89
C ARG A 74 -0.18 -7.91 0.08
N LEU A 75 -0.28 -9.14 0.63
CA LEU A 75 -1.28 -9.52 1.62
C LEU A 75 -0.56 -9.85 2.92
N VAL A 76 -0.84 -9.09 3.97
CA VAL A 76 -0.10 -9.14 5.24
C VAL A 76 -1.06 -9.30 6.41
N ASP A 77 -0.90 -10.39 7.17
CA ASP A 77 -1.46 -10.57 8.52
C ASP A 77 -0.36 -11.21 9.38
N PRO A 78 0.01 -10.64 10.54
CA PRO A 78 1.15 -11.12 11.34
C PRO A 78 1.01 -12.53 11.87
N ARG A 79 -0.18 -13.13 11.78
CA ARG A 79 -0.48 -14.53 12.16
C ARG A 79 -0.40 -15.50 10.99
N TYR A 80 -0.06 -15.02 9.80
CA TYR A 80 -0.04 -15.77 8.56
C TYR A 80 1.23 -15.47 7.77
N GLU A 81 1.57 -16.38 6.85
CA GLU A 81 2.62 -16.13 5.87
C GLU A 81 2.19 -15.00 4.95
N GLU A 82 3.11 -14.05 4.70
CA GLU A 82 2.89 -12.95 3.76
C GLU A 82 2.89 -13.48 2.32
N VAL A 83 1.97 -12.98 1.51
CA VAL A 83 1.89 -13.29 0.08
C VAL A 83 2.07 -12.01 -0.72
N SER A 84 3.01 -12.03 -1.68
CA SER A 84 3.20 -10.98 -2.68
C SER A 84 2.92 -11.57 -4.06
N THR A 85 2.12 -10.87 -4.87
CA THR A 85 1.77 -11.28 -6.23
C THR A 85 1.64 -10.06 -7.13
N THR A 86 1.91 -10.26 -8.41
CA THR A 86 1.69 -9.21 -9.42
C THR A 86 0.36 -9.47 -10.12
N VAL A 87 -0.48 -8.46 -10.19
CA VAL A 87 -1.75 -8.49 -10.93
C VAL A 87 -1.68 -7.55 -12.13
N ASP A 88 -2.17 -8.01 -13.27
CA ASP A 88 -2.29 -7.18 -14.47
C ASP A 88 -3.73 -6.69 -14.60
N LEU A 89 -3.90 -5.37 -14.60
CA LEU A 89 -5.19 -4.71 -14.59
C LEU A 89 -5.49 -4.08 -15.95
N THR A 90 -6.61 -4.47 -16.56
CA THR A 90 -7.09 -3.93 -17.83
C THR A 90 -8.09 -2.80 -17.58
N ALA A 91 -7.96 -1.69 -18.32
CA ALA A 91 -8.89 -0.57 -18.29
C ALA A 91 -10.35 -1.01 -18.39
N GLY A 92 -11.21 -0.45 -17.54
CA GLY A 92 -12.65 -0.75 -17.49
C GLY A 92 -13.03 -2.12 -16.92
N LYS A 93 -12.05 -3.02 -16.68
CA LYS A 93 -12.29 -4.37 -16.16
C LYS A 93 -12.07 -4.47 -14.65
N THR A 94 -12.68 -5.48 -14.05
CA THR A 94 -12.46 -5.85 -12.65
C THR A 94 -11.68 -7.15 -12.57
N THR A 95 -10.49 -7.09 -11.99
CA THR A 95 -9.67 -8.27 -11.68
C THR A 95 -9.93 -8.70 -10.24
N THR A 96 -10.10 -9.99 -9.99
CA THR A 96 -10.31 -10.54 -8.65
C THR A 96 -9.12 -11.36 -8.24
N LEU A 97 -8.43 -10.92 -7.18
CA LEU A 97 -7.39 -11.69 -6.51
C LEU A 97 -8.05 -12.60 -5.46
N SER A 98 -7.80 -13.91 -5.53
CA SER A 98 -8.36 -14.90 -4.60
C SER A 98 -7.22 -15.65 -3.93
N GLU A 99 -7.06 -15.47 -2.60
CA GLU A 99 -5.96 -16.06 -1.84
C GLU A 99 -6.40 -16.56 -0.47
N THR A 100 -5.75 -17.62 -0.01
CA THR A 100 -5.89 -18.11 1.36
C THR A 100 -4.51 -18.19 1.99
N LEU A 101 -4.27 -17.31 2.98
CA LEU A 101 -2.99 -17.24 3.67
C LEU A 101 -2.79 -18.45 4.57
N LYS A 102 -1.54 -18.93 4.67
CA LYS A 102 -1.18 -20.04 5.55
C LYS A 102 -0.90 -19.51 6.96
N PRO A 103 -1.46 -20.14 8.01
CA PRO A 103 -1.23 -19.70 9.38
C PRO A 103 0.21 -19.97 9.83
N LEU A 104 0.79 -19.01 10.55
CA LEU A 104 2.05 -19.18 11.27
C LEU A 104 1.81 -19.87 12.62
N PRO A 105 2.84 -20.51 13.20
CA PRO A 105 2.76 -21.03 14.56
C PRO A 105 2.36 -19.96 15.56
N LEU A 106 1.50 -20.30 16.50
CA LEU A 106 1.05 -19.39 17.54
C LEU A 106 2.21 -18.98 18.45
N ALA A 107 2.36 -17.70 18.70
CA ALA A 107 3.30 -17.20 19.71
C ALA A 107 2.88 -17.70 21.10
N LYS A 108 3.88 -17.94 21.97
CA LYS A 108 3.65 -18.36 23.37
C LYS A 108 3.78 -17.14 24.29
N GLY A 109 2.82 -17.01 25.27
CA GLY A 109 2.85 -15.96 26.28
C GLY A 109 3.92 -16.16 27.37
N PRO A 110 3.99 -15.25 28.35
CA PRO A 110 2.94 -14.34 28.76
C PRO A 110 2.85 -13.05 27.91
N PHE A 111 1.62 -12.56 27.71
CA PHE A 111 1.32 -11.39 26.89
C PHE A 111 0.78 -10.23 27.70
N GLY A 112 1.12 -8.99 27.29
CA GLY A 112 0.32 -7.80 27.56
C GLY A 112 -0.61 -7.50 26.39
N ARG A 113 -1.45 -6.49 26.54
CA ARG A 113 -2.46 -6.11 25.56
C ARG A 113 -2.34 -4.65 25.19
N ILE A 114 -2.46 -4.36 23.89
CA ILE A 114 -2.60 -3.00 23.39
C ILE A 114 -3.98 -2.83 22.80
N HIS A 115 -4.72 -1.82 23.27
CA HIS A 115 -5.94 -1.34 22.65
C HIS A 115 -5.62 -0.08 21.82
N THR A 116 -6.26 0.04 20.67
CA THR A 116 -6.16 1.23 19.83
C THR A 116 -7.51 1.96 19.83
N LYS A 117 -7.47 3.29 19.97
CA LYS A 117 -8.64 4.13 19.75
C LYS A 117 -8.34 5.06 18.59
N SER A 118 -9.05 4.88 17.49
CA SER A 118 -8.95 5.71 16.29
C SER A 118 -10.35 5.93 15.71
N ALA A 119 -10.60 7.13 15.23
CA ALA A 119 -11.82 7.44 14.47
C ALA A 119 -11.87 6.66 13.14
N ASP A 120 -10.72 6.40 12.53
CA ASP A 120 -10.60 5.55 11.36
C ASP A 120 -10.36 4.09 11.78
N LYS A 121 -11.42 3.30 11.78
CA LYS A 121 -11.34 1.86 12.12
C LYS A 121 -10.50 1.04 11.16
N PHE A 122 -10.25 1.54 9.96
CA PHE A 122 -9.42 0.88 8.95
C PHE A 122 -7.98 1.37 8.94
N ALA A 123 -7.63 2.35 9.79
CA ALA A 123 -6.25 2.81 9.93
C ALA A 123 -5.31 1.63 10.22
N ALA A 124 -4.17 1.61 9.55
CA ALA A 124 -3.14 0.59 9.75
C ALA A 124 -2.49 0.75 11.12
N VAL A 125 -2.26 -0.36 11.81
CA VAL A 125 -1.54 -0.41 13.07
C VAL A 125 -0.19 -1.08 12.85
N TYR A 126 0.87 -0.34 13.11
CA TYR A 126 2.25 -0.82 13.06
C TYR A 126 2.84 -0.88 14.47
N VAL A 127 3.58 -1.92 14.74
CA VAL A 127 4.40 -2.06 15.94
C VAL A 127 5.83 -2.31 15.51
N ASN A 128 6.76 -1.46 15.95
CA ASN A 128 8.14 -1.49 15.52
C ASN A 128 8.27 -1.58 13.99
N ASN A 129 7.50 -0.75 13.27
CA ASN A 129 7.40 -0.69 11.80
C ASN A 129 6.84 -1.95 11.09
N LYS A 130 6.44 -2.97 11.84
CA LYS A 130 5.76 -4.15 11.29
C LYS A 130 4.25 -3.96 11.36
N PHE A 131 3.53 -4.25 10.26
CA PHE A 131 2.08 -4.21 10.22
C PHE A 131 1.48 -5.32 11.08
N TYR A 132 0.47 -4.98 11.91
CA TYR A 132 -0.20 -5.93 12.80
C TYR A 132 -1.70 -6.07 12.55
N GLY A 133 -2.31 -5.17 11.80
CA GLY A 133 -3.72 -5.17 11.49
C GLY A 133 -4.27 -3.76 11.38
N HIS A 134 -5.57 -3.61 11.56
CA HIS A 134 -6.20 -2.28 11.53
C HIS A 134 -6.81 -1.91 12.90
N ALA A 135 -6.94 -0.62 13.15
CA ALA A 135 -7.32 -0.10 14.47
C ALA A 135 -8.64 -0.69 15.01
N GLY A 136 -9.60 -0.95 14.12
CA GLY A 136 -10.88 -1.54 14.51
C GLY A 136 -10.79 -2.96 15.06
N GLU A 137 -9.71 -3.72 14.78
CA GLU A 137 -9.49 -5.05 15.37
C GLU A 137 -9.11 -4.98 16.85
N PHE A 138 -8.50 -3.88 17.28
CA PHE A 138 -7.91 -3.75 18.60
C PHE A 138 -8.66 -2.74 19.49
N ASN A 139 -9.83 -2.27 19.07
CA ASN A 139 -10.59 -1.21 19.74
C ASN A 139 -11.57 -1.71 20.82
N GLY A 140 -11.73 -3.00 20.98
CA GLY A 140 -12.77 -3.57 21.83
C GLY A 140 -12.27 -4.48 22.96
N CYS A 141 -13.07 -4.64 24.01
CA CYS A 141 -12.86 -5.67 25.02
C CYS A 141 -13.73 -6.91 24.66
N PRO A 142 -13.19 -8.11 24.64
CA PRO A 142 -11.83 -8.53 25.05
C PRO A 142 -10.75 -8.42 23.97
N GLN A 143 -11.09 -7.84 22.83
CA GLN A 143 -10.18 -7.70 21.68
C GLN A 143 -9.05 -6.74 22.01
N GLY A 144 -7.88 -7.04 21.50
CA GLY A 144 -6.68 -6.24 21.65
C GLY A 144 -5.49 -6.97 21.05
N LEU A 145 -4.48 -6.22 20.68
CA LEU A 145 -3.23 -6.78 20.17
C LEU A 145 -2.44 -7.37 21.34
N LEU A 146 -2.20 -8.67 21.29
CA LEU A 146 -1.41 -9.39 22.30
C LEU A 146 0.06 -9.44 21.84
N LEU A 147 0.95 -8.92 22.70
CA LEU A 147 2.40 -8.95 22.50
C LEU A 147 3.10 -9.37 23.78
N PRO A 148 4.30 -9.97 23.70
CA PRO A 148 5.13 -10.18 24.88
C PRO A 148 5.40 -8.89 25.66
N ALA A 149 5.79 -8.99 26.92
CA ALA A 149 6.23 -7.80 27.68
C ALA A 149 7.47 -7.20 27.01
N GLY A 150 7.55 -5.87 26.95
CA GLY A 150 8.65 -5.15 26.31
C GLY A 150 8.30 -3.72 25.91
N GLU A 151 9.25 -3.05 25.29
CA GLU A 151 9.08 -1.72 24.74
C GLU A 151 8.70 -1.78 23.26
N TYR A 152 7.68 -1.01 22.88
CA TYR A 152 7.17 -0.98 21.51
C TYR A 152 6.91 0.45 21.06
N THR A 153 7.22 0.72 19.82
CA THR A 153 6.75 1.93 19.12
C THR A 153 5.48 1.55 18.34
N VAL A 154 4.33 2.08 18.77
CA VAL A 154 3.04 1.84 18.11
C VAL A 154 2.70 3.05 17.26
N ARG A 155 2.45 2.81 15.97
CA ARG A 155 2.07 3.83 15.00
C ARG A 155 0.73 3.47 14.37
N ILE A 156 -0.18 4.44 14.31
CA ILE A 156 -1.47 4.32 13.63
C ILE A 156 -1.47 5.26 12.43
N GLU A 157 -1.73 4.71 11.26
CA GLU A 157 -1.63 5.42 9.98
C GLU A 157 -2.95 5.29 9.20
N SER A 158 -3.50 6.43 8.75
CA SER A 158 -4.74 6.44 7.97
C SER A 158 -4.57 5.76 6.62
N VAL A 159 -5.64 5.13 6.11
CA VAL A 159 -5.69 4.58 4.74
C VAL A 159 -5.45 5.66 3.68
N SER A 160 -5.89 6.89 3.94
CA SER A 160 -5.61 8.04 3.06
C SER A 160 -4.15 8.51 3.08
N GLY A 161 -3.35 7.96 3.98
CA GLY A 161 -1.97 8.35 4.26
C GLY A 161 -1.88 9.32 5.44
N GLY A 162 -0.70 9.35 6.05
CA GLY A 162 -0.40 10.18 7.20
C GLY A 162 -0.54 9.47 8.54
N VAL A 163 0.43 9.75 9.40
CA VAL A 163 0.47 9.23 10.77
C VAL A 163 -0.55 9.96 11.62
N GLN A 164 -1.47 9.22 12.24
CA GLN A 164 -2.45 9.76 13.20
C GLN A 164 -1.88 9.80 14.61
N VAL A 165 -1.15 8.74 14.99
CA VAL A 165 -0.55 8.55 16.30
C VAL A 165 0.75 7.80 16.13
N GLU A 166 1.78 8.24 16.86
CA GLU A 166 3.00 7.46 17.09
C GLU A 166 3.36 7.58 18.56
N LYS A 167 3.45 6.45 19.26
CA LYS A 167 3.68 6.41 20.71
C LYS A 167 4.57 5.26 21.09
N LYS A 168 5.57 5.54 21.95
CA LYS A 168 6.34 4.51 22.63
C LYS A 168 5.55 4.03 23.85
N VAL A 169 5.43 2.73 24.01
CA VAL A 169 4.69 2.10 25.10
C VAL A 169 5.53 1.02 25.74
N GLN A 170 5.52 0.99 27.08
CA GLN A 170 6.03 -0.11 27.86
C GLN A 170 4.90 -1.07 28.15
N LEU A 171 5.00 -2.30 27.67
CA LEU A 171 3.98 -3.32 27.83
C LEU A 171 4.43 -4.36 28.86
N GLU A 172 3.60 -4.55 29.89
CA GLU A 172 3.80 -5.57 30.93
C GLU A 172 2.86 -6.75 30.71
N ALA A 173 3.30 -7.92 31.13
CA ALA A 173 2.47 -9.13 31.11
C ALA A 173 1.18 -8.94 31.91
N GLY A 174 0.04 -9.32 31.32
CA GLY A 174 -1.28 -9.19 31.93
C GLY A 174 -1.83 -7.75 31.97
N LYS A 175 -1.05 -6.73 31.59
CA LYS A 175 -1.51 -5.33 31.56
C LYS A 175 -2.05 -4.93 30.20
N THR A 176 -2.90 -3.91 30.22
CA THR A 176 -3.46 -3.31 29.01
C THR A 176 -2.98 -1.87 28.88
N VAL A 177 -2.49 -1.51 27.70
CA VAL A 177 -2.11 -0.14 27.34
C VAL A 177 -3.04 0.34 26.25
N VAL A 178 -3.51 1.59 26.34
CA VAL A 178 -4.36 2.23 25.34
C VAL A 178 -3.51 3.21 24.52
N VAL A 179 -3.59 3.07 23.20
CA VAL A 179 -2.98 3.99 22.26
C VAL A 179 -4.10 4.73 21.54
N GLU A 180 -4.19 6.02 21.81
CA GLU A 180 -5.19 6.93 21.27
C GLU A 180 -4.55 8.25 20.88
N LYS A 181 -5.24 9.00 19.99
CA LYS A 181 -4.83 10.34 19.56
C LYS A 181 -5.07 11.34 20.69
#